data_4158584d1629712fc54c7fe0717592a6
#
_entry.id   4158584d1629712fc54c7fe0717592a6
#
_cell.length_a   1.000
_cell.length_b   1.000
_cell.length_c   1.000
_cell.angle_alpha   90.00
_cell.angle_beta   90.00
_cell.angle_gamma   90.00
#
_symmetry.space_group_name_H-M   'P 1'
#
loop_
_entity.id
_entity.type
_entity.pdbx_description
1 polymer ?
#
loop_
_entity_poly.entity_id
_entity_poly.type
_entity_poly.pdbx_seq_one_letter_code
_entity_poly.pdbx_strand_id
1 'polypeptide(L)'
;MVYTVTFNPAIDYVVRMDKMAPGSVNRTKSEQIYYGGKGINVSVVLKELGIPSKALGFVAGFTGEAIENGLGAMGIETDFVKLAEGNSRINVKIKAGEETEINGQGPDISDKAAEELFEKLERLEGGDILVLAGEHTCFPALGYLRAHPRKAARQKHQGRC
;
A
#
# COMPACT_ATOMS: atom_id res chain seq x y z
N MET A 1 6.08 -2.37 -18.53
CA MET A 1 5.09 -1.94 -17.53
C MET A 1 5.79 -1.58 -16.22
N VAL A 2 5.22 -0.69 -15.38
CA VAL A 2 5.73 -0.44 -14.02
C VAL A 2 4.81 -1.17 -13.03
N TYR A 3 5.39 -1.97 -12.15
CA TYR A 3 4.69 -2.67 -11.08
C TYR A 3 5.11 -2.07 -9.74
N THR A 4 4.15 -1.71 -8.91
CA THR A 4 4.40 -1.18 -7.56
C THR A 4 3.90 -2.18 -6.53
N VAL A 5 4.64 -2.41 -5.46
CA VAL A 5 4.21 -3.31 -4.39
C VAL A 5 4.00 -2.53 -3.10
N THR A 6 2.83 -2.72 -2.50
CA THR A 6 2.48 -2.20 -1.17
C THR A 6 2.09 -3.37 -0.28
N PHE A 7 2.92 -3.69 0.70
CA PHE A 7 2.64 -4.83 1.59
C PHE A 7 1.47 -4.58 2.54
N ASN A 8 1.22 -3.34 2.91
CA ASN A 8 0.15 -2.98 3.85
C ASN A 8 -0.58 -1.71 3.36
N PRO A 9 -1.43 -1.84 2.32
CA PRO A 9 -2.30 -0.76 1.86
C PRO A 9 -3.20 -0.24 2.98
N ALA A 10 -3.56 1.04 2.89
CA ALA A 10 -4.38 1.69 3.91
C ALA A 10 -5.45 2.58 3.31
N ILE A 11 -6.55 2.72 4.04
CA ILE A 11 -7.43 3.87 3.94
C ILE A 11 -6.89 4.94 4.89
N ASP A 12 -6.46 6.07 4.37
CA ASP A 12 -6.11 7.25 5.15
C ASP A 12 -7.36 8.11 5.34
N TYR A 13 -7.94 8.06 6.54
CA TYR A 13 -9.11 8.84 6.91
C TYR A 13 -8.66 10.13 7.59
N VAL A 14 -8.73 11.23 6.85
CA VAL A 14 -8.30 12.55 7.30
C VAL A 14 -9.50 13.32 7.84
N VAL A 15 -9.47 13.67 9.11
CA VAL A 15 -10.50 14.45 9.78
C VAL A 15 -9.97 15.82 10.21
N ARG A 16 -10.75 16.86 10.00
CA ARG A 16 -10.39 18.24 10.39
C ARG A 16 -11.37 18.77 11.43
N MET A 17 -10.83 19.36 12.47
CA MET A 17 -11.59 19.99 13.55
C MET A 17 -10.78 21.15 14.13
N ASP A 18 -11.43 22.06 14.89
CA ASP A 18 -10.73 23.20 15.49
C ASP A 18 -9.79 22.76 16.60
N LYS A 19 -10.26 21.87 17.46
CA LYS A 19 -9.52 21.36 18.60
C LYS A 19 -9.97 19.95 18.92
N MET A 20 -9.02 19.08 19.22
CA MET A 20 -9.28 17.75 19.78
C MET A 20 -9.31 17.85 21.31
N ALA A 21 -10.38 17.33 21.92
CA ALA A 21 -10.55 17.25 23.38
C ALA A 21 -10.63 15.78 23.79
N PRO A 22 -9.57 15.19 24.37
CA PRO A 22 -9.60 13.82 24.86
C PRO A 22 -10.71 13.62 25.91
N GLY A 23 -11.33 12.44 25.93
CA GLY A 23 -12.41 12.10 26.85
C GLY A 23 -13.76 12.75 26.54
N SER A 24 -13.89 13.44 25.43
CA SER A 24 -15.11 14.14 25.02
C SER A 24 -15.53 13.75 23.60
N VAL A 25 -16.78 14.02 23.25
CA VAL A 25 -17.26 13.88 21.86
C VAL A 25 -16.68 15.01 21.02
N ASN A 26 -15.84 14.66 20.06
CA ASN A 26 -15.30 15.58 19.09
C ASN A 26 -16.10 15.46 17.77
N ARG A 27 -16.45 16.59 17.16
CA ARG A 27 -17.14 16.63 15.88
C ARG A 27 -16.23 17.25 14.83
N THR A 28 -16.14 16.56 13.68
CA THR A 28 -15.35 17.01 12.54
C THR A 28 -16.03 18.14 11.81
N LYS A 29 -15.25 19.01 11.16
CA LYS A 29 -15.71 20.02 10.20
C LYS A 29 -15.68 19.51 8.77
N SER A 30 -14.73 18.64 8.49
CA SER A 30 -14.60 18.00 7.19
C SER A 30 -13.86 16.66 7.30
N GLU A 31 -14.13 15.81 6.33
CA GLU A 31 -13.58 14.47 6.26
C GLU A 31 -13.14 14.19 4.83
N GLN A 32 -12.02 13.48 4.68
CA GLN A 32 -11.48 13.07 3.40
C GLN A 32 -10.93 11.65 3.50
N ILE A 33 -11.14 10.86 2.45
CA ILE A 33 -10.62 9.50 2.35
C ILE A 33 -9.59 9.48 1.22
N TYR A 34 -8.42 8.94 1.50
CA TYR A 34 -7.38 8.65 0.54
C TYR A 34 -7.01 7.18 0.60
N TYR A 35 -6.67 6.62 -0.55
CA TYR A 35 -6.13 5.27 -0.64
C TYR A 35 -4.62 5.35 -0.65
N GLY A 36 -4.00 4.81 0.40
CA GLY A 36 -2.60 5.02 0.71
C GLY A 36 -1.79 3.72 0.77
N GLY A 37 -0.52 3.94 0.95
CA GLY A 37 0.55 2.97 0.94
C GLY A 37 1.67 3.44 0.02
N LYS A 38 2.92 3.24 0.41
CA LYS A 38 4.06 3.84 -0.31
C LYS A 38 4.11 3.46 -1.80
N GLY A 39 3.83 2.18 -2.14
CA GLY A 39 3.76 1.75 -3.55
C GLY A 39 2.53 2.29 -4.27
N ILE A 40 1.37 2.37 -3.60
CA ILE A 40 0.16 2.97 -4.15
C ILE A 40 0.41 4.45 -4.48
N ASN A 41 1.06 5.20 -3.59
CA ASN A 41 1.40 6.60 -3.84
C ASN A 41 2.31 6.76 -5.08
N VAL A 42 3.22 5.82 -5.30
CA VAL A 42 4.01 5.79 -6.55
C VAL A 42 3.10 5.57 -7.76
N SER A 43 2.15 4.63 -7.71
CA SER A 43 1.20 4.41 -8.81
C SER A 43 0.34 5.63 -9.09
N VAL A 44 -0.09 6.36 -8.06
CA VAL A 44 -0.85 7.62 -8.23
C VAL A 44 -0.01 8.66 -8.97
N VAL A 45 1.24 8.87 -8.55
CA VAL A 45 2.15 9.80 -9.24
C VAL A 45 2.43 9.37 -10.68
N LEU A 46 2.68 8.08 -10.92
CA LEU A 46 2.87 7.55 -12.27
C LEU A 46 1.65 7.80 -13.15
N LYS A 47 0.44 7.63 -12.61
CA LYS A 47 -0.80 7.90 -13.32
C LYS A 47 -0.92 9.37 -13.73
N GLU A 48 -0.59 10.30 -12.82
CA GLU A 48 -0.58 11.74 -13.12
C GLU A 48 0.45 12.10 -14.21
N LEU A 49 1.57 11.37 -14.26
CA LEU A 49 2.59 11.50 -15.31
C LEU A 49 2.23 10.79 -16.63
N GLY A 50 1.07 10.15 -16.71
CA GLY A 50 0.65 9.38 -17.89
C GLY A 50 1.39 8.06 -18.08
N ILE A 51 2.07 7.57 -17.05
CA ILE A 51 2.84 6.33 -17.09
C ILE A 51 1.97 5.18 -16.55
N PRO A 52 1.65 4.15 -17.36
CA PRO A 52 0.84 3.03 -16.91
C PRO A 52 1.58 2.21 -15.85
N SER A 53 0.87 1.89 -14.77
CA SER A 53 1.38 1.04 -13.70
C SER A 53 0.31 0.09 -13.19
N LYS A 54 0.75 -0.99 -12.55
CA LYS A 54 -0.11 -1.97 -11.87
C LYS A 54 0.30 -2.07 -10.42
N ALA A 55 -0.66 -1.85 -9.51
CA ALA A 55 -0.43 -1.94 -8.07
C ALA A 55 -0.66 -3.37 -7.59
N LEU A 56 0.34 -3.91 -6.89
CA LEU A 56 0.36 -5.22 -6.26
C LEU A 56 0.49 -5.08 -4.74
N GLY A 57 0.20 -6.13 -4.01
CA GLY A 57 0.31 -6.19 -2.56
C GLY A 57 -0.81 -7.03 -1.96
N PHE A 58 -1.19 -6.73 -0.72
CA PHE A 58 -2.19 -7.51 0.00
C PHE A 58 -3.36 -6.63 0.45
N VAL A 59 -4.58 -7.12 0.24
CA VAL A 59 -5.78 -6.45 0.72
C VAL A 59 -6.69 -7.45 1.43
N ALA A 60 -7.50 -6.96 2.38
CA ALA A 60 -8.42 -7.78 3.15
C ALA A 60 -9.74 -7.07 3.44
N GLY A 61 -10.82 -7.85 3.49
CA GLY A 61 -12.14 -7.41 3.90
C GLY A 61 -12.70 -6.23 3.11
N PHE A 62 -13.72 -5.59 3.66
CA PHE A 62 -14.42 -4.48 2.99
C PHE A 62 -13.52 -3.26 2.73
N THR A 63 -12.54 -3.01 3.59
CA THR A 63 -11.56 -1.91 3.39
C THR A 63 -10.61 -2.21 2.25
N GLY A 64 -10.27 -3.48 2.03
CA GLY A 64 -9.50 -3.92 0.87
C GLY A 64 -10.27 -3.72 -0.43
N GLU A 65 -11.54 -4.09 -0.46
CA GLU A 65 -12.42 -3.83 -1.61
C GLU A 65 -12.58 -2.34 -1.89
N ALA A 66 -12.72 -1.52 -0.84
CA ALA A 66 -12.78 -0.06 -0.99
C ALA A 66 -11.50 0.51 -1.62
N ILE A 67 -10.31 0.01 -1.23
CA ILE A 67 -9.03 0.41 -1.82
C ILE A 67 -8.98 0.02 -3.31
N GLU A 68 -9.30 -1.23 -3.67
CA GLU A 68 -9.31 -1.68 -5.06
C GLU A 68 -10.26 -0.84 -5.93
N ASN A 69 -11.49 -0.66 -5.46
CA ASN A 69 -12.50 0.14 -6.17
C ASN A 69 -12.07 1.60 -6.32
N GLY A 70 -11.50 2.18 -5.27
CA GLY A 70 -11.02 3.56 -5.31
C GLY A 70 -9.86 3.77 -6.28
N LEU A 71 -8.89 2.86 -6.29
CA LEU A 71 -7.79 2.89 -7.26
C LEU A 71 -8.27 2.67 -8.69
N GLY A 72 -9.22 1.73 -8.89
CA GLY A 72 -9.86 1.50 -10.19
C GLY A 72 -10.59 2.74 -10.71
N ALA A 73 -11.32 3.46 -9.83
CA ALA A 73 -11.97 4.72 -10.18
C ALA A 73 -10.97 5.82 -10.58
N MET A 74 -9.75 5.79 -10.02
CA MET A 74 -8.64 6.66 -10.42
C MET A 74 -7.95 6.19 -11.72
N GLY A 75 -8.36 5.06 -12.29
CA GLY A 75 -7.76 4.46 -13.48
C GLY A 75 -6.39 3.83 -13.24
N ILE A 76 -6.13 3.35 -12.03
CA ILE A 76 -4.93 2.58 -11.66
C ILE A 76 -5.31 1.10 -11.70
N GLU A 77 -4.57 0.32 -12.48
CA GLU A 77 -4.73 -1.14 -12.51
C GLU A 77 -4.23 -1.75 -11.20
N THR A 78 -4.97 -2.74 -10.70
CA THR A 78 -4.61 -3.47 -9.48
C THR A 78 -4.58 -4.97 -9.73
N ASP A 79 -3.71 -5.69 -9.01
CA ASP A 79 -3.67 -7.14 -8.97
C ASP A 79 -3.22 -7.60 -7.56
N PHE A 80 -3.99 -7.18 -6.56
CA PHE A 80 -3.72 -7.51 -5.16
C PHE A 80 -4.00 -8.98 -4.86
N VAL A 81 -3.26 -9.52 -3.89
CA VAL A 81 -3.59 -10.78 -3.23
C VAL A 81 -4.65 -10.52 -2.17
N LYS A 82 -5.76 -11.26 -2.22
CA LYS A 82 -6.87 -11.12 -1.27
C LYS A 82 -6.66 -12.05 -0.09
N LEU A 83 -6.48 -11.47 1.08
CA LEU A 83 -6.36 -12.23 2.32
C LEU A 83 -7.74 -12.69 2.79
N ALA A 84 -7.79 -13.91 3.33
CA ALA A 84 -9.05 -14.53 3.76
C ALA A 84 -9.65 -13.90 5.03
N GLU A 85 -8.80 -13.31 5.87
CA GLU A 85 -9.20 -12.81 7.19
C GLU A 85 -8.73 -11.37 7.40
N GLY A 86 -9.41 -10.67 8.30
CA GLY A 86 -9.08 -9.32 8.69
C GLY A 86 -9.61 -8.24 7.74
N ASN A 87 -9.05 -7.07 7.88
CA ASN A 87 -9.34 -5.90 7.04
C ASN A 87 -8.05 -5.16 6.73
N SER A 88 -7.92 -4.59 5.54
CA SER A 88 -6.87 -3.63 5.23
C SER A 88 -6.93 -2.47 6.22
N ARG A 89 -5.79 -1.97 6.64
CA ARG A 89 -5.71 -0.99 7.73
C ARG A 89 -6.40 0.33 7.40
N ILE A 90 -6.89 0.97 8.44
CA ILE A 90 -7.33 2.36 8.40
C ILE A 90 -6.36 3.18 9.25
N ASN A 91 -5.82 4.24 8.68
CA ASN A 91 -5.08 5.26 9.42
C ASN A 91 -5.97 6.48 9.61
N VAL A 92 -6.03 7.00 10.82
CA VAL A 92 -6.79 8.21 11.11
C VAL A 92 -5.81 9.37 11.29
N LYS A 93 -5.97 10.42 10.48
CA LYS A 93 -5.16 11.63 10.56
C LYS A 93 -6.02 12.78 11.07
N ILE A 94 -5.78 13.20 12.29
CA ILE A 94 -6.53 14.24 12.97
C ILE A 94 -5.79 15.57 12.81
N LYS A 95 -6.40 16.52 12.10
CA LYS A 95 -5.90 17.89 11.92
C LYS A 95 -6.70 18.84 12.80
N ALA A 96 -6.12 19.18 13.96
CA ALA A 96 -6.76 19.96 15.03
C ALA A 96 -5.76 20.96 15.66
N GLY A 97 -5.22 21.86 14.85
CA GLY A 97 -4.09 22.69 15.21
C GLY A 97 -2.77 21.96 15.01
N GLU A 98 -2.54 20.91 15.78
CA GLU A 98 -1.48 19.91 15.55
C GLU A 98 -2.03 18.72 14.79
N GLU A 99 -1.16 17.99 14.08
CA GLU A 99 -1.52 16.75 13.40
C GLU A 99 -1.23 15.55 14.30
N THR A 100 -2.24 14.72 14.52
CA THR A 100 -2.11 13.46 15.25
C THR A 100 -2.49 12.32 14.33
N GLU A 101 -1.66 11.30 14.26
CA GLU A 101 -1.92 10.10 13.48
C GLU A 101 -2.16 8.88 14.37
N ILE A 102 -3.19 8.10 14.03
CA ILE A 102 -3.47 6.79 14.61
C ILE A 102 -3.39 5.80 13.47
N ASN A 103 -2.32 5.01 13.46
CA ASN A 103 -2.06 4.07 12.37
C ASN A 103 -2.55 2.66 12.75
N GLY A 104 -3.46 2.12 11.94
CA GLY A 104 -3.90 0.74 12.07
C GLY A 104 -2.78 -0.25 11.75
N GLN A 105 -2.85 -1.44 12.34
CA GLN A 105 -1.84 -2.48 12.14
C GLN A 105 -2.01 -3.19 10.79
N GLY A 106 -3.25 -3.41 10.38
CA GLY A 106 -3.57 -4.19 9.18
C GLY A 106 -3.65 -5.70 9.43
N PRO A 107 -3.94 -6.49 8.40
CA PRO A 107 -4.10 -7.92 8.49
C PRO A 107 -2.75 -8.65 8.51
N ASP A 108 -2.74 -9.84 9.08
CA ASP A 108 -1.60 -10.74 9.00
C ASP A 108 -1.47 -11.35 7.59
N ILE A 109 -0.24 -11.43 7.11
CA ILE A 109 0.07 -12.00 5.80
C ILE A 109 0.61 -13.42 6.02
N SER A 110 -0.16 -14.41 5.57
CA SER A 110 0.26 -15.81 5.63
C SER A 110 1.35 -16.12 4.60
N ASP A 111 2.13 -17.17 4.84
CA ASP A 111 3.14 -17.66 3.88
C ASP A 111 2.53 -17.98 2.53
N LYS A 112 1.33 -18.58 2.51
CA LYS A 112 0.59 -18.87 1.28
C LYS A 112 0.26 -17.61 0.48
N ALA A 113 -0.18 -16.55 1.16
CA ALA A 113 -0.46 -15.27 0.49
C ALA A 113 0.82 -14.64 -0.06
N ALA A 114 1.92 -14.80 0.67
CA ALA A 114 3.23 -14.36 0.21
C ALA A 114 3.67 -15.10 -1.05
N GLU A 115 3.51 -16.43 -1.08
CA GLU A 115 3.80 -17.25 -2.27
C GLU A 115 2.97 -16.81 -3.47
N GLU A 116 1.67 -16.51 -3.29
CA GLU A 116 0.81 -16.00 -4.36
C GLU A 116 1.33 -14.67 -4.93
N LEU A 117 1.80 -13.75 -4.08
CA LEU A 117 2.42 -12.52 -4.56
C LEU A 117 3.69 -12.82 -5.37
N PHE A 118 4.52 -13.78 -4.94
CA PHE A 118 5.71 -14.18 -5.69
C PHE A 118 5.38 -14.76 -7.04
N GLU A 119 4.36 -15.62 -7.14
CA GLU A 119 3.90 -16.14 -8.43
C GLU A 119 3.47 -15.02 -9.39
N LYS A 120 2.84 -13.95 -8.87
CA LYS A 120 2.52 -12.77 -9.68
C LYS A 120 3.78 -12.03 -10.13
N LEU A 121 4.77 -11.89 -9.25
CA LEU A 121 6.05 -11.24 -9.58
C LEU A 121 6.90 -12.06 -10.57
N GLU A 122 6.79 -13.37 -10.57
CA GLU A 122 7.48 -14.24 -11.53
C GLU A 122 6.98 -14.08 -12.98
N ARG A 123 5.79 -13.52 -13.16
CA ARG A 123 5.22 -13.24 -14.49
C ARG A 123 5.75 -11.95 -15.12
N LEU A 124 6.55 -11.18 -14.40
CA LEU A 124 7.18 -9.97 -14.93
C LEU A 124 8.18 -10.32 -16.04
N GLU A 125 8.13 -9.57 -17.12
CA GLU A 125 8.95 -9.79 -18.29
C GLU A 125 10.16 -8.86 -18.34
N GLY A 126 11.09 -9.16 -19.27
CA GLY A 126 12.26 -8.29 -19.49
C GLY A 126 11.82 -6.90 -19.98
N GLY A 127 12.27 -5.85 -19.29
CA GLY A 127 11.87 -4.45 -19.53
C GLY A 127 10.81 -3.93 -18.58
N ASP A 128 10.18 -4.80 -17.78
CA ASP A 128 9.32 -4.36 -16.67
C ASP A 128 10.12 -3.77 -15.52
N ILE A 129 9.52 -2.83 -14.82
CA ILE A 129 10.11 -2.16 -13.66
C ILE A 129 9.32 -2.56 -12.43
N LEU A 130 10.00 -3.11 -11.42
CA LEU A 130 9.41 -3.41 -10.14
C LEU A 130 9.84 -2.37 -9.10
N VAL A 131 8.85 -1.71 -8.47
CA VAL A 131 9.04 -0.74 -7.38
C VAL A 131 8.55 -1.35 -6.08
N LEU A 132 9.49 -1.69 -5.21
CA LEU A 132 9.20 -2.13 -3.84
C LEU A 132 9.29 -0.91 -2.93
N ALA A 133 8.17 -0.46 -2.38
CA ALA A 133 8.11 0.72 -1.53
C ALA A 133 7.44 0.39 -0.20
N GLY A 134 8.13 0.69 0.91
CA GLY A 134 7.60 0.46 2.25
C GLY A 134 8.65 -0.02 3.25
N GLU A 135 8.22 -0.18 4.50
CA GLU A 135 9.05 -0.76 5.57
C GLU A 135 9.07 -2.29 5.44
N HIS A 136 10.26 -2.86 5.47
CA HIS A 136 10.49 -4.27 5.17
C HIS A 136 10.77 -5.10 6.43
N THR A 137 10.22 -4.71 7.57
CA THR A 137 10.68 -5.21 8.87
C THR A 137 10.49 -6.70 9.11
N CYS A 138 9.67 -7.42 8.33
CA CYS A 138 9.44 -8.85 8.58
C CYS A 138 9.08 -9.69 7.35
N PHE A 139 9.58 -9.37 6.14
CA PHE A 139 9.17 -10.16 4.99
C PHE A 139 10.34 -11.00 4.41
N PRO A 140 10.21 -12.34 4.36
CA PRO A 140 11.18 -13.24 3.73
C PRO A 140 11.44 -12.93 2.24
N ALA A 141 10.56 -12.14 1.63
CA ALA A 141 10.60 -11.75 0.24
C ALA A 141 11.91 -11.14 -0.23
N LEU A 142 12.59 -10.37 0.60
CA LEU A 142 13.93 -9.86 0.27
C LEU A 142 14.97 -10.98 0.17
N GLY A 143 14.81 -12.04 0.97
CA GLY A 143 15.62 -13.26 0.88
C GLY A 143 15.35 -14.01 -0.45
N TYR A 144 14.07 -14.13 -0.83
CA TYR A 144 13.67 -14.79 -2.06
C TYR A 144 14.15 -14.03 -3.30
N LEU A 145 13.98 -12.71 -3.35
CA LEU A 145 14.48 -11.87 -4.46
C LEU A 145 16.01 -11.85 -4.53
N ARG A 146 16.71 -11.98 -3.38
CA ARG A 146 18.17 -12.15 -3.34
C ARG A 146 18.63 -13.54 -3.79
N ALA A 147 17.85 -14.57 -3.52
CA ALA A 147 18.13 -15.94 -3.93
C ALA A 147 17.88 -16.18 -5.43
N HIS A 148 17.06 -15.35 -6.09
CA HIS A 148 16.72 -15.44 -7.52
C HIS A 148 17.11 -14.18 -8.30
N PRO A 149 18.37 -13.77 -8.32
CA PRO A 149 18.83 -12.49 -8.88
C PRO A 149 18.70 -12.36 -10.41
N ARG A 150 18.33 -13.43 -11.11
CA ARG A 150 18.23 -13.43 -12.57
C ARG A 150 16.97 -12.77 -13.12
N LYS A 151 15.96 -12.50 -12.28
CA LYS A 151 14.67 -11.91 -12.70
C LYS A 151 14.45 -10.48 -12.18
N ALA A 152 15.22 -10.02 -11.19
CA ALA A 152 15.15 -8.65 -10.73
C ALA A 152 16.08 -7.76 -11.55
N ALA A 153 15.53 -6.84 -12.33
CA ALA A 153 16.32 -5.79 -12.98
C ALA A 153 17.09 -5.02 -11.91
N ARG A 154 18.42 -4.96 -12.03
CA ARG A 154 19.33 -4.29 -11.11
C ARG A 154 18.96 -2.82 -10.97
N GLN A 155 18.40 -2.42 -9.85
CA GLN A 155 18.58 -1.09 -9.30
C GLN A 155 19.41 -1.20 -8.03
N LYS A 156 20.69 -0.77 -8.14
CA LYS A 156 21.53 -0.46 -6.99
C LYS A 156 20.94 0.78 -6.31
N HIS A 157 20.31 0.63 -5.18
CA HIS A 157 20.19 1.70 -4.23
C HIS A 157 20.90 1.25 -2.94
N GLN A 158 22.06 1.87 -2.69
CA GLN A 158 22.73 1.83 -1.40
C GLN A 158 21.85 2.60 -0.42
N GLY A 159 21.12 1.89 0.43
CA GLY A 159 20.55 2.41 1.65
C GLY A 159 21.31 1.78 2.80
N ARG A 160 22.07 2.60 3.51
CA ARG A 160 22.65 2.23 4.82
C ARG A 160 21.50 2.07 5.83
N CYS A 161 21.58 1.03 6.64
CA CYS A 161 20.86 0.93 7.90
C CYS A 161 21.33 2.03 8.86
#